data_d45aac58502bdc194d015ba1fe3ce384
#
_entry.id   d45aac58502bdc194d015ba1fe3ce384
#
_cell.length_a   1.000
_cell.length_b   1.000
_cell.length_c   1.000
_cell.angle_alpha   90.00
_cell.angle_beta   90.00
_cell.angle_gamma   90.00
#
_symmetry.space_group_name_H-M   'P 1'
#
loop_
_entity.id
_entity.type
_entity.pdbx_description
1 polymer ?
#
loop_
_entity_poly.entity_id
_entity_poly.type
_entity_poly.pdbx_seq_one_letter_code
_entity_poly.pdbx_strand_id
1 'polypeptide(L)'
;MEGAILPNLPNTRVAVVTGGNKGIGFEVCRQLASGGISVVLTARDEMRGGEAVERLNALGLSHVVFHQLEITDASSAAALAGFLKTRFGKLDILVNNAAVGGVEYGQEFDTNEEKFSGLDFHERVEWMLKNAREPIDSAKNSVKTNYYGTKHVIEALLPLLQASSEGRIVNVSSNYGLLRHIGSEEVRQELNDVDNLTEGRLDDLLEKFIKDFKAGELEMHGWSTKFSAYKVAKAAMNAYSRILAQGRAGKIQGPVPNPKIAR
;
A
#
# COMPACT_ATOMS: atom_id res chain seq x y z
N MET A 1 28.20 3.41 4.23
CA MET A 1 28.45 2.38 3.18
C MET A 1 27.97 2.95 1.86
N GLU A 2 28.89 3.22 0.93
CA GLU A 2 28.56 3.71 -0.42
C GLU A 2 27.72 2.64 -1.13
N GLY A 3 26.50 2.99 -1.49
CA GLY A 3 25.59 2.09 -2.16
C GLY A 3 26.15 1.61 -3.51
N ALA A 4 26.10 0.31 -3.74
CA ALA A 4 26.50 -0.31 -4.99
C ALA A 4 25.95 0.48 -6.19
N ILE A 5 26.83 1.00 -7.02
CA ILE A 5 26.49 1.68 -8.27
C ILE A 5 25.96 0.60 -9.22
N LEU A 6 24.65 0.49 -9.35
CA LEU A 6 24.08 -0.31 -10.44
C LEU A 6 24.49 0.34 -11.76
N PRO A 7 25.00 -0.41 -12.74
CA PRO A 7 25.26 0.13 -14.06
C PRO A 7 23.94 0.67 -14.63
N ASN A 8 23.97 1.94 -15.06
CA ASN A 8 22.86 2.56 -15.79
C ASN A 8 22.77 1.87 -17.16
N LEU A 9 22.07 0.75 -17.24
CA LEU A 9 21.78 0.09 -18.51
C LEU A 9 20.71 0.90 -19.22
N PRO A 10 21.00 1.49 -20.39
CA PRO A 10 20.01 2.19 -21.18
C PRO A 10 18.89 1.19 -21.50
N ASN A 11 17.63 1.56 -21.24
CA ASN A 11 16.39 0.79 -21.38
C ASN A 11 16.00 -0.17 -20.27
N THR A 12 16.64 -0.20 -19.10
CA THR A 12 16.15 -1.04 -18.00
C THR A 12 14.92 -0.40 -17.34
N ARG A 13 13.85 -1.18 -17.17
CA ARG A 13 12.68 -0.76 -16.39
C ARG A 13 13.04 -0.63 -14.92
N VAL A 14 12.43 0.33 -14.25
CA VAL A 14 12.62 0.60 -12.81
C VAL A 14 11.32 0.39 -12.07
N ALA A 15 11.38 -0.36 -10.97
CA ALA A 15 10.25 -0.60 -10.09
C ALA A 15 10.55 -0.12 -8.66
N VAL A 16 9.52 0.44 -8.01
CA VAL A 16 9.48 0.69 -6.56
C VAL A 16 8.47 -0.25 -5.93
N VAL A 17 8.84 -0.90 -4.83
CA VAL A 17 7.93 -1.75 -4.04
C VAL A 17 7.90 -1.24 -2.60
N THR A 18 6.75 -0.78 -2.12
CA THR A 18 6.61 -0.34 -0.72
C THR A 18 6.42 -1.55 0.20
N GLY A 19 7.09 -1.52 1.37
CA GLY A 19 7.05 -2.65 2.30
C GLY A 19 7.68 -3.93 1.73
N GLY A 20 8.77 -3.78 0.97
CA GLY A 20 9.44 -4.87 0.26
C GLY A 20 10.30 -5.79 1.11
N ASN A 21 10.46 -5.50 2.41
CA ASN A 21 11.38 -6.23 3.28
C ASN A 21 10.89 -7.62 3.74
N LYS A 22 9.60 -7.95 3.55
CA LYS A 22 9.02 -9.24 3.94
C LYS A 22 7.76 -9.59 3.15
N GLY A 23 7.31 -10.85 3.30
CA GLY A 23 6.03 -11.32 2.77
C GLY A 23 5.84 -11.10 1.28
N ILE A 24 4.64 -10.66 0.89
CA ILE A 24 4.25 -10.42 -0.51
C ILE A 24 5.19 -9.41 -1.17
N GLY A 25 5.52 -8.30 -0.50
CA GLY A 25 6.40 -7.27 -1.05
C GLY A 25 7.80 -7.80 -1.39
N PHE A 26 8.37 -8.64 -0.52
CA PHE A 26 9.66 -9.27 -0.78
C PHE A 26 9.62 -10.19 -2.00
N GLU A 27 8.58 -11.01 -2.10
CA GLU A 27 8.42 -11.93 -3.22
C GLU A 27 8.18 -11.15 -4.54
N VAL A 28 7.43 -10.05 -4.50
CA VAL A 28 7.28 -9.14 -5.66
C VAL A 28 8.64 -8.56 -6.07
N CYS A 29 9.46 -8.09 -5.12
CA CYS A 29 10.82 -7.63 -5.42
C CYS A 29 11.64 -8.73 -6.10
N ARG A 30 11.59 -9.96 -5.57
CA ARG A 30 12.32 -11.11 -6.11
C ARG A 30 11.89 -11.42 -7.55
N GLN A 31 10.60 -11.48 -7.83
CA GLN A 31 10.07 -11.79 -9.16
C GLN A 31 10.38 -10.69 -10.18
N LEU A 32 10.21 -9.41 -9.81
CA LEU A 32 10.53 -8.29 -10.68
C LEU A 32 12.03 -8.28 -11.03
N ALA A 33 12.89 -8.48 -10.03
CA ALA A 33 14.32 -8.58 -10.22
C ALA A 33 14.70 -9.79 -11.10
N SER A 34 14.13 -10.97 -10.87
CA SER A 34 14.34 -12.15 -11.71
C SER A 34 13.90 -11.91 -13.17
N GLY A 35 12.97 -10.99 -13.41
CA GLY A 35 12.52 -10.54 -14.73
C GLY A 35 13.42 -9.44 -15.35
N GLY A 36 14.59 -9.12 -14.76
CA GLY A 36 15.53 -8.13 -15.30
C GLY A 36 15.12 -6.69 -15.04
N ILE A 37 14.23 -6.43 -14.09
CA ILE A 37 13.79 -5.08 -13.69
C ILE A 37 14.67 -4.58 -12.55
N SER A 38 15.17 -3.35 -12.62
CA SER A 38 15.84 -2.70 -11.49
C SER A 38 14.83 -2.40 -10.40
N VAL A 39 15.03 -2.91 -9.18
CA VAL A 39 14.07 -2.80 -8.08
C VAL A 39 14.61 -1.90 -6.98
N VAL A 40 13.85 -0.89 -6.61
CA VAL A 40 14.04 -0.13 -5.38
C VAL A 40 13.09 -0.74 -4.33
N LEU A 41 13.66 -1.60 -3.50
CA LEU A 41 12.98 -2.18 -2.35
C LEU A 41 12.90 -1.11 -1.26
N THR A 42 11.70 -0.82 -0.75
CA THR A 42 11.55 0.16 0.32
C THR A 42 10.95 -0.45 1.58
N ALA A 43 11.38 0.05 2.72
CA ALA A 43 10.84 -0.29 4.04
C ALA A 43 11.08 0.89 4.99
N ARG A 44 10.26 1.01 6.04
CA ARG A 44 10.46 2.03 7.08
C ARG A 44 11.68 1.78 7.97
N ASP A 45 11.98 0.51 8.20
CA ASP A 45 13.10 0.03 9.00
C ASP A 45 14.30 -0.23 8.09
N GLU A 46 15.36 0.54 8.31
CA GLU A 46 16.56 0.53 7.47
C GLU A 46 17.32 -0.80 7.56
N MET A 47 17.46 -1.35 8.77
CA MET A 47 18.17 -2.61 9.00
C MET A 47 17.46 -3.76 8.29
N ARG A 48 16.15 -3.92 8.50
CA ARG A 48 15.35 -4.98 7.85
C ARG A 48 15.27 -4.82 6.33
N GLY A 49 15.33 -3.57 5.86
CA GLY A 49 15.38 -3.28 4.42
C GLY A 49 16.71 -3.71 3.80
N GLY A 50 17.82 -3.39 4.47
CA GLY A 50 19.18 -3.82 4.08
C GLY A 50 19.33 -5.33 4.05
N GLU A 51 18.93 -6.03 5.11
CA GLU A 51 18.92 -7.49 5.19
C GLU A 51 18.12 -8.14 4.05
N ALA A 52 16.97 -7.53 3.70
CA ALA A 52 16.16 -8.05 2.58
C ALA A 52 16.89 -7.94 1.24
N VAL A 53 17.60 -6.83 1.00
CA VAL A 53 18.43 -6.68 -0.21
C VAL A 53 19.60 -7.68 -0.22
N GLU A 54 20.28 -7.88 0.90
CA GLU A 54 21.34 -8.89 1.01
C GLU A 54 20.84 -10.29 0.67
N ARG A 55 19.65 -10.66 1.15
CA ARG A 55 19.01 -11.95 0.81
C ARG A 55 18.72 -12.06 -0.69
N LEU A 56 18.28 -11.00 -1.35
CA LEU A 56 18.04 -11.00 -2.80
C LEU A 56 19.35 -11.08 -3.59
N ASN A 57 20.38 -10.38 -3.14
CA ASN A 57 21.72 -10.44 -3.73
C ASN A 57 22.32 -11.85 -3.62
N ALA A 58 22.14 -12.54 -2.49
CA ALA A 58 22.57 -13.94 -2.32
C ALA A 58 21.88 -14.91 -3.30
N LEU A 59 20.71 -14.52 -3.84
CA LEU A 59 20.01 -15.24 -4.92
C LEU A 59 20.51 -14.83 -6.34
N GLY A 60 21.56 -14.02 -6.45
CA GLY A 60 22.09 -13.54 -7.73
C GLY A 60 21.35 -12.32 -8.30
N LEU A 61 20.48 -11.68 -7.54
CA LEU A 61 19.65 -10.55 -7.99
C LEU A 61 20.31 -9.20 -7.63
N SER A 62 21.44 -8.89 -8.25
CA SER A 62 22.30 -7.74 -7.90
C SER A 62 21.75 -6.36 -8.29
N HIS A 63 20.63 -6.28 -8.99
CA HIS A 63 19.99 -5.02 -9.41
C HIS A 63 18.82 -4.62 -8.51
N VAL A 64 18.85 -5.04 -7.24
CA VAL A 64 17.97 -4.57 -6.18
C VAL A 64 18.75 -3.62 -5.27
N VAL A 65 18.16 -2.45 -5.00
CA VAL A 65 18.71 -1.48 -4.04
C VAL A 65 17.67 -1.16 -2.96
N PHE A 66 18.15 -0.77 -1.79
CA PHE A 66 17.29 -0.33 -0.70
C PHE A 66 17.17 1.20 -0.68
N HIS A 67 15.98 1.70 -0.35
CA HIS A 67 15.74 3.07 0.06
C HIS A 67 14.75 3.09 1.23
N GLN A 68 15.08 3.79 2.32
CA GLN A 68 14.15 3.93 3.44
C GLN A 68 12.91 4.69 3.00
N LEU A 69 11.72 4.22 3.44
CA LEU A 69 10.45 4.87 3.17
C LEU A 69 9.45 4.63 4.30
N GLU A 70 9.07 5.72 4.97
CA GLU A 70 7.86 5.76 5.79
C GLU A 70 6.74 6.40 4.95
N ILE A 71 5.79 5.56 4.49
CA ILE A 71 4.75 6.02 3.55
C ILE A 71 3.80 7.07 4.15
N THR A 72 3.72 7.17 5.47
CA THR A 72 2.89 8.17 6.17
C THR A 72 3.60 9.50 6.38
N ASP A 73 4.84 9.62 5.93
CA ASP A 73 5.66 10.83 5.98
C ASP A 73 5.92 11.37 4.56
N ALA A 74 5.36 12.53 4.27
CA ALA A 74 5.50 13.18 2.98
C ALA A 74 6.97 13.54 2.66
N SER A 75 7.79 13.85 3.67
CA SER A 75 9.21 14.16 3.48
C SER A 75 9.99 12.91 3.06
N SER A 76 9.66 11.74 3.62
CA SER A 76 10.22 10.45 3.22
C SER A 76 9.87 10.09 1.78
N ALA A 77 8.62 10.31 1.37
CA ALA A 77 8.18 10.11 -0.01
C ALA A 77 8.89 11.06 -0.99
N ALA A 78 9.09 12.33 -0.61
CA ALA A 78 9.84 13.31 -1.40
C ALA A 78 11.32 12.94 -1.54
N ALA A 79 11.96 12.42 -0.48
CA ALA A 79 13.32 11.93 -0.52
C ALA A 79 13.49 10.78 -1.52
N LEU A 80 12.56 9.82 -1.50
CA LEU A 80 12.52 8.72 -2.49
C LEU A 80 12.36 9.25 -3.92
N ALA A 81 11.48 10.24 -4.13
CA ALA A 81 11.31 10.86 -5.44
C ALA A 81 12.61 11.53 -5.93
N GLY A 82 13.32 12.25 -5.06
CA GLY A 82 14.61 12.84 -5.35
C GLY A 82 15.67 11.80 -5.72
N PHE A 83 15.77 10.71 -4.95
CA PHE A 83 16.65 9.58 -5.22
C PHE A 83 16.38 8.98 -6.61
N LEU A 84 15.11 8.67 -6.92
CA LEU A 84 14.71 8.08 -8.19
C LEU A 84 15.00 9.03 -9.37
N LYS A 85 14.71 10.32 -9.20
CA LYS A 85 14.95 11.34 -10.22
C LYS A 85 16.44 11.42 -10.58
N THR A 86 17.31 11.46 -9.57
CA THR A 86 18.74 11.57 -9.77
C THR A 86 19.33 10.30 -10.37
N ARG A 87 18.86 9.14 -9.93
CA ARG A 87 19.48 7.85 -10.31
C ARG A 87 18.93 7.27 -11.60
N PHE A 88 17.64 7.44 -11.88
CA PHE A 88 16.95 6.78 -12.98
C PHE A 88 16.23 7.73 -13.93
N GLY A 89 15.85 8.92 -13.49
CA GLY A 89 15.10 9.92 -14.26
C GLY A 89 13.64 9.59 -14.51
N LYS A 90 13.22 8.34 -14.25
CA LYS A 90 11.87 7.82 -14.47
C LYS A 90 11.51 6.73 -13.46
N LEU A 91 10.23 6.37 -13.43
CA LEU A 91 9.71 5.19 -12.73
C LEU A 91 8.73 4.46 -13.65
N ASP A 92 8.98 3.16 -13.92
CA ASP A 92 8.11 2.37 -14.78
C ASP A 92 7.02 1.62 -14.01
N ILE A 93 7.32 1.18 -12.77
CA ILE A 93 6.38 0.38 -11.97
C ILE A 93 6.41 0.86 -10.51
N LEU A 94 5.25 1.25 -9.99
CA LEU A 94 5.04 1.48 -8.56
C LEU A 94 4.14 0.38 -8.00
N VAL A 95 4.62 -0.39 -7.02
CA VAL A 95 3.83 -1.38 -6.29
C VAL A 95 3.62 -0.89 -4.86
N ASN A 96 2.43 -0.42 -4.56
CA ASN A 96 1.99 -0.04 -3.22
C ASN A 96 1.52 -1.29 -2.47
N ASN A 97 2.43 -1.89 -1.69
CA ASN A 97 2.18 -3.09 -0.92
C ASN A 97 2.20 -2.84 0.59
N ALA A 98 2.89 -1.80 1.07
CA ALA A 98 2.93 -1.49 2.50
C ALA A 98 1.53 -1.26 3.07
N ALA A 99 1.21 -1.97 4.15
CA ALA A 99 -0.09 -1.87 4.82
C ALA A 99 0.01 -2.33 6.28
N VAL A 100 -0.99 -1.94 7.08
CA VAL A 100 -1.19 -2.39 8.47
C VAL A 100 -2.61 -2.88 8.68
N GLY A 101 -2.80 -3.85 9.58
CA GLY A 101 -4.12 -4.47 9.81
C GLY A 101 -5.11 -3.60 10.58
N GLY A 102 -4.64 -2.58 11.31
CA GLY A 102 -5.49 -1.70 12.13
C GLY A 102 -6.10 -2.37 13.35
N VAL A 103 -5.58 -3.51 13.75
CA VAL A 103 -6.03 -4.27 14.92
C VAL A 103 -4.84 -4.63 15.79
N GLU A 104 -5.14 -4.88 17.06
CA GLU A 104 -4.22 -5.41 18.06
C GLU A 104 -4.71 -6.77 18.51
N TYR A 105 -3.76 -7.61 18.85
CA TYR A 105 -4.03 -8.89 19.49
C TYR A 105 -3.48 -8.82 20.92
N GLY A 106 -4.10 -9.52 21.87
CA GLY A 106 -3.64 -9.52 23.27
C GLY A 106 -2.16 -9.93 23.40
N GLN A 107 -1.56 -9.67 24.56
CA GLN A 107 -0.12 -9.87 24.82
C GLN A 107 0.42 -11.28 24.53
N GLU A 108 -0.44 -12.28 24.38
CA GLU A 108 -0.09 -13.65 24.01
C GLU A 108 0.05 -13.86 22.49
N PHE A 109 -0.21 -12.82 21.67
CA PHE A 109 -0.08 -12.93 20.23
C PHE A 109 1.35 -12.60 19.80
N ASP A 110 2.17 -13.61 19.78
CA ASP A 110 3.39 -13.60 18.99
C ASP A 110 3.02 -14.01 17.56
N THR A 111 3.35 -13.16 16.58
CA THR A 111 3.17 -13.43 15.16
C THR A 111 4.06 -14.56 14.64
N ASN A 112 4.82 -15.23 15.49
CA ASN A 112 5.60 -16.39 15.14
C ASN A 112 4.68 -17.52 14.67
N GLU A 113 5.01 -18.08 13.53
CA GLU A 113 4.28 -19.14 12.84
C GLU A 113 3.94 -20.36 13.70
N GLU A 114 4.65 -20.56 14.82
CA GLU A 114 4.46 -21.70 15.73
C GLU A 114 3.05 -21.78 16.33
N LYS A 115 2.42 -20.64 16.69
CA LYS A 115 1.03 -20.64 17.23
C LYS A 115 -0.03 -21.01 16.18
N PHE A 116 0.29 -20.82 14.90
CA PHE A 116 -0.55 -21.23 13.80
C PHE A 116 -0.10 -22.55 13.16
N SER A 117 0.95 -23.15 13.70
CA SER A 117 1.42 -24.47 13.29
C SER A 117 0.31 -25.50 13.55
N GLY A 118 -0.17 -26.13 12.48
CA GLY A 118 -1.25 -27.11 12.53
C GLY A 118 -2.66 -26.57 12.32
N LEU A 119 -2.89 -25.25 12.36
CA LEU A 119 -4.19 -24.68 12.02
C LEU A 119 -4.32 -24.50 10.49
N ASP A 120 -5.48 -24.86 9.95
CA ASP A 120 -5.82 -24.54 8.57
C ASP A 120 -6.10 -23.03 8.39
N PHE A 121 -6.30 -22.61 7.14
CA PHE A 121 -6.56 -21.20 6.84
C PHE A 121 -7.84 -20.67 7.51
N HIS A 122 -8.88 -21.49 7.58
CA HIS A 122 -10.18 -21.10 8.14
C HIS A 122 -10.07 -20.92 9.66
N GLU A 123 -9.44 -21.86 10.35
CA GLU A 123 -9.18 -21.81 11.78
C GLU A 123 -8.33 -20.60 12.17
N ARG A 124 -7.31 -20.27 11.37
CA ARG A 124 -6.48 -19.04 11.57
C ARG A 124 -7.32 -17.77 11.46
N VAL A 125 -8.18 -17.67 10.44
CA VAL A 125 -9.06 -16.52 10.24
C VAL A 125 -10.06 -16.40 11.39
N GLU A 126 -10.67 -17.49 11.80
CA GLU A 126 -11.63 -17.51 12.92
C GLU A 126 -10.95 -17.08 14.22
N TRP A 127 -9.78 -17.59 14.50
CA TRP A 127 -8.99 -17.18 15.66
C TRP A 127 -8.67 -15.68 15.62
N MET A 128 -8.23 -15.16 14.49
CA MET A 128 -7.94 -13.73 14.30
C MET A 128 -9.18 -12.87 14.54
N LEU A 129 -10.33 -13.26 13.98
CA LEU A 129 -11.60 -12.54 14.16
C LEU A 129 -12.09 -12.53 15.61
N LYS A 130 -11.81 -13.61 16.37
CA LYS A 130 -12.21 -13.75 17.76
C LYS A 130 -11.33 -12.93 18.70
N ASN A 131 -10.03 -12.83 18.41
CA ASN A 131 -9.03 -12.25 19.31
C ASN A 131 -8.59 -10.83 18.92
N ALA A 132 -8.99 -10.34 17.74
CA ALA A 132 -8.66 -8.99 17.31
C ALA A 132 -9.44 -7.94 18.11
N ARG A 133 -8.71 -6.93 18.57
CA ARG A 133 -9.26 -5.68 19.12
C ARG A 133 -8.89 -4.56 18.17
N GLU A 134 -9.76 -3.58 18.04
CA GLU A 134 -9.58 -2.45 17.14
C GLU A 134 -9.62 -1.13 17.94
N PRO A 135 -8.53 -0.78 18.68
CA PRO A 135 -8.44 0.50 19.36
C PRO A 135 -8.49 1.67 18.37
N ILE A 136 -9.01 2.82 18.80
CA ILE A 136 -9.14 4.01 17.94
C ILE A 136 -7.81 4.44 17.31
N ASP A 137 -6.70 4.31 18.02
CA ASP A 137 -5.39 4.71 17.49
C ASP A 137 -4.90 3.72 16.41
N SER A 138 -5.17 2.42 16.57
CA SER A 138 -4.90 1.41 15.56
C SER A 138 -5.79 1.58 14.33
N ALA A 139 -7.07 1.94 14.53
CA ALA A 139 -7.99 2.27 13.45
C ALA A 139 -7.53 3.50 12.65
N LYS A 140 -7.17 4.60 13.34
CA LYS A 140 -6.60 5.80 12.71
C LYS A 140 -5.32 5.48 11.95
N ASN A 141 -4.42 4.69 12.55
CA ASN A 141 -3.18 4.29 11.89
C ASN A 141 -3.45 3.46 10.64
N SER A 142 -4.48 2.61 10.64
CA SER A 142 -4.89 1.85 9.45
C SER A 142 -5.32 2.76 8.30
N VAL A 143 -6.19 3.74 8.57
CA VAL A 143 -6.61 4.72 7.57
C VAL A 143 -5.43 5.56 7.08
N LYS A 144 -4.62 6.09 8.03
CA LYS A 144 -3.43 6.88 7.72
C LYS A 144 -2.45 6.14 6.83
N THR A 145 -2.17 4.87 7.13
CA THR A 145 -1.18 4.07 6.39
C THR A 145 -1.75 3.55 5.07
N ASN A 146 -2.91 2.89 5.11
CA ASN A 146 -3.39 2.13 3.95
C ASN A 146 -4.01 3.01 2.86
N TYR A 147 -4.55 4.17 3.22
CA TYR A 147 -5.11 5.12 2.27
C TYR A 147 -4.20 6.33 2.08
N TYR A 148 -4.03 7.17 3.10
CA TYR A 148 -3.26 8.43 2.95
C TYR A 148 -1.79 8.17 2.63
N GLY A 149 -1.16 7.19 3.27
CA GLY A 149 0.22 6.83 2.98
C GLY A 149 0.42 6.36 1.53
N THR A 150 -0.50 5.52 1.03
CA THR A 150 -0.51 5.11 -0.38
C THR A 150 -0.70 6.30 -1.32
N LYS A 151 -1.64 7.20 -1.00
CA LYS A 151 -1.91 8.44 -1.76
C LYS A 151 -0.67 9.32 -1.82
N HIS A 152 -0.01 9.58 -0.69
CA HIS A 152 1.22 10.40 -0.63
C HIS A 152 2.35 9.83 -1.50
N VAL A 153 2.57 8.53 -1.46
CA VAL A 153 3.60 7.89 -2.31
C VAL A 153 3.26 8.04 -3.78
N ILE A 154 2.01 7.82 -4.17
CA ILE A 154 1.56 7.99 -5.56
C ILE A 154 1.78 9.43 -6.00
N GLU A 155 1.32 10.42 -5.23
CA GLU A 155 1.46 11.84 -5.57
C GLU A 155 2.93 12.26 -5.72
N ALA A 156 3.81 11.81 -4.82
CA ALA A 156 5.23 12.14 -4.87
C ALA A 156 5.95 11.53 -6.08
N LEU A 157 5.55 10.31 -6.49
CA LEU A 157 6.22 9.57 -7.57
C LEU A 157 5.54 9.75 -8.92
N LEU A 158 4.36 10.37 -8.98
CA LEU A 158 3.60 10.53 -10.21
C LEU A 158 4.37 11.22 -11.34
N PRO A 159 5.12 12.31 -11.11
CA PRO A 159 5.90 12.93 -12.18
C PRO A 159 6.92 11.98 -12.82
N LEU A 160 7.49 11.05 -12.05
CA LEU A 160 8.44 10.06 -12.56
C LEU A 160 7.75 8.94 -13.33
N LEU A 161 6.54 8.55 -12.89
CA LEU A 161 5.68 7.61 -13.62
C LEU A 161 5.23 8.19 -14.96
N GLN A 162 4.93 9.48 -15.00
CA GLN A 162 4.57 10.20 -16.23
C GLN A 162 5.76 10.39 -17.19
N ALA A 163 6.99 10.42 -16.66
CA ALA A 163 8.20 10.45 -17.46
C ALA A 163 8.51 9.10 -18.14
N SER A 164 7.84 8.03 -17.75
CA SER A 164 7.94 6.71 -18.39
C SER A 164 6.87 6.54 -19.45
N SER A 165 7.22 5.97 -20.61
CA SER A 165 6.27 5.57 -21.65
C SER A 165 5.38 4.38 -21.22
N GLU A 166 5.78 3.65 -20.19
CA GLU A 166 5.09 2.45 -19.67
C GLU A 166 4.73 2.52 -18.19
N GLY A 167 4.65 3.74 -17.62
CA GLY A 167 4.37 3.94 -16.20
C GLY A 167 3.13 3.17 -15.73
N ARG A 168 3.23 2.48 -14.58
CA ARG A 168 2.16 1.66 -14.01
C ARG A 168 2.11 1.78 -12.51
N ILE A 169 0.91 1.84 -11.96
CA ILE A 169 0.65 1.80 -10.52
C ILE A 169 -0.10 0.50 -10.20
N VAL A 170 0.39 -0.25 -9.24
CA VAL A 170 -0.25 -1.46 -8.70
C VAL A 170 -0.49 -1.25 -7.22
N ASN A 171 -1.75 -1.25 -6.80
CA ASN A 171 -2.13 -1.16 -5.40
C ASN A 171 -2.53 -2.56 -4.88
N VAL A 172 -1.75 -3.10 -3.94
CA VAL A 172 -2.07 -4.38 -3.30
C VAL A 172 -3.25 -4.18 -2.35
N SER A 173 -4.41 -4.63 -2.79
CA SER A 173 -5.65 -4.52 -2.03
C SER A 173 -5.89 -5.77 -1.15
N SER A 174 -7.14 -6.03 -0.84
CA SER A 174 -7.58 -7.17 -0.05
C SER A 174 -9.00 -7.55 -0.46
N ASN A 175 -9.36 -8.82 -0.23
CA ASN A 175 -10.76 -9.23 -0.27
C ASN A 175 -11.63 -8.35 0.66
N TYR A 176 -11.09 -7.89 1.78
CA TYR A 176 -11.76 -6.99 2.70
C TYR A 176 -11.98 -5.57 2.15
N GLY A 177 -11.33 -5.17 1.07
CA GLY A 177 -11.58 -3.91 0.36
C GLY A 177 -12.75 -3.97 -0.65
N LEU A 178 -13.42 -5.10 -0.77
CA LEU A 178 -14.61 -5.23 -1.62
C LEU A 178 -15.81 -4.56 -0.97
N LEU A 179 -16.62 -3.84 -1.76
CA LEU A 179 -17.76 -3.06 -1.27
C LEU A 179 -18.80 -3.90 -0.52
N ARG A 180 -18.91 -5.20 -0.80
CA ARG A 180 -19.80 -6.12 -0.03
C ARG A 180 -19.47 -6.18 1.47
N HIS A 181 -18.29 -5.74 1.89
CA HIS A 181 -17.90 -5.69 3.30
C HIS A 181 -18.23 -4.33 3.97
N ILE A 182 -18.78 -3.38 3.23
CA ILE A 182 -19.35 -2.14 3.73
C ILE A 182 -20.85 -2.36 3.94
N GLY A 183 -21.33 -2.20 5.16
CA GLY A 183 -22.76 -2.46 5.50
C GLY A 183 -23.70 -1.40 4.95
N SER A 184 -23.30 -0.09 4.99
CA SER A 184 -24.12 1.01 4.49
C SER A 184 -24.26 0.95 2.97
N GLU A 185 -25.51 0.90 2.50
CA GLU A 185 -25.82 0.97 1.07
C GLU A 185 -25.41 2.31 0.46
N GLU A 186 -25.66 3.41 1.18
CA GLU A 186 -25.32 4.76 0.76
C GLU A 186 -23.79 4.88 0.52
N VAL A 187 -22.99 4.41 1.47
CA VAL A 187 -21.52 4.41 1.35
C VAL A 187 -21.06 3.52 0.19
N ARG A 188 -21.71 2.35 -0.02
CA ARG A 188 -21.39 1.50 -1.16
C ARG A 188 -21.67 2.18 -2.49
N GLN A 189 -22.81 2.85 -2.60
CA GLN A 189 -23.19 3.59 -3.81
C GLN A 189 -22.24 4.73 -4.08
N GLU A 190 -21.88 5.52 -3.05
CA GLU A 190 -20.92 6.60 -3.16
C GLU A 190 -19.54 6.08 -3.61
N LEU A 191 -19.00 5.05 -2.96
CA LEU A 191 -17.73 4.46 -3.35
C LEU A 191 -17.74 3.79 -4.73
N ASN A 192 -18.92 3.39 -5.23
CA ASN A 192 -19.09 2.78 -6.54
C ASN A 192 -19.37 3.80 -7.66
N ASP A 193 -19.74 5.01 -7.31
CA ASP A 193 -20.01 6.08 -8.28
C ASP A 193 -18.69 6.67 -8.81
N VAL A 194 -18.04 5.89 -9.69
CA VAL A 194 -16.73 6.25 -10.23
C VAL A 194 -16.76 7.58 -11.00
N ASP A 195 -17.92 7.94 -11.54
CA ASP A 195 -18.05 9.13 -12.41
C ASP A 195 -18.14 10.43 -11.61
N ASN A 196 -18.65 10.41 -10.39
CA ASN A 196 -18.83 11.60 -9.56
C ASN A 196 -17.96 11.60 -8.29
N LEU A 197 -17.37 10.46 -7.92
CA LEU A 197 -16.52 10.37 -6.76
C LEU A 197 -15.24 11.19 -6.95
N THR A 198 -14.93 12.02 -5.96
CA THR A 198 -13.72 12.85 -5.91
C THR A 198 -12.83 12.47 -4.73
N GLU A 199 -11.58 12.92 -4.75
CA GLU A 199 -10.67 12.74 -3.60
C GLU A 199 -11.23 13.39 -2.33
N GLY A 200 -11.79 14.61 -2.45
CA GLY A 200 -12.40 15.28 -1.31
C GLY A 200 -13.56 14.48 -0.69
N ARG A 201 -14.41 13.87 -1.51
CA ARG A 201 -15.48 12.99 -1.03
C ARG A 201 -14.95 11.74 -0.33
N LEU A 202 -13.83 11.17 -0.80
CA LEU A 202 -13.17 10.06 -0.10
C LEU A 202 -12.61 10.50 1.25
N ASP A 203 -12.00 11.68 1.31
CA ASP A 203 -11.44 12.23 2.54
C ASP A 203 -12.58 12.49 3.55
N ASP A 204 -13.70 13.13 3.15
CA ASP A 204 -14.90 13.36 3.98
C ASP A 204 -15.48 12.03 4.51
N LEU A 205 -15.54 11.01 3.68
CA LEU A 205 -16.03 9.68 4.06
C LEU A 205 -15.14 9.01 5.12
N LEU A 206 -13.83 9.12 4.98
CA LEU A 206 -12.89 8.58 5.95
C LEU A 206 -12.91 9.36 7.27
N GLU A 207 -13.08 10.68 7.23
CA GLU A 207 -13.27 11.51 8.42
C GLU A 207 -14.57 11.13 9.16
N LYS A 208 -15.67 10.98 8.40
CA LYS A 208 -16.95 10.50 8.96
C LYS A 208 -16.78 9.14 9.62
N PHE A 209 -16.13 8.19 8.95
CA PHE A 209 -15.86 6.86 9.52
C PHE A 209 -15.10 6.96 10.86
N ILE A 210 -14.03 7.74 10.93
CA ILE A 210 -13.25 7.90 12.18
C ILE A 210 -14.07 8.57 13.28
N LYS A 211 -14.94 9.52 12.94
CA LYS A 211 -15.87 10.16 13.89
C LYS A 211 -16.86 9.15 14.46
N ASP A 212 -17.51 8.38 13.60
CA ASP A 212 -18.48 7.34 13.97
C ASP A 212 -17.81 6.25 14.81
N PHE A 213 -16.57 5.85 14.43
CA PHE A 213 -15.77 4.90 15.20
C PHE A 213 -15.51 5.40 16.62
N LYS A 214 -15.08 6.67 16.76
CA LYS A 214 -14.78 7.28 18.06
C LYS A 214 -16.03 7.39 18.94
N ALA A 215 -17.20 7.60 18.35
CA ALA A 215 -18.49 7.66 19.04
C ALA A 215 -19.03 6.29 19.45
N GLY A 216 -18.46 5.19 18.92
CA GLY A 216 -18.99 3.84 19.12
C GLY A 216 -20.26 3.56 18.27
N GLU A 217 -20.47 4.32 17.22
CA GLU A 217 -21.71 4.34 16.42
C GLU A 217 -21.57 3.60 15.06
N LEU A 218 -20.54 2.77 14.92
CA LEU A 218 -20.25 2.10 13.65
C LEU A 218 -21.46 1.33 13.11
N GLU A 219 -22.09 0.51 13.95
CA GLU A 219 -23.23 -0.31 13.55
C GLU A 219 -24.45 0.53 13.17
N MET A 220 -24.70 1.62 13.94
CA MET A 220 -25.80 2.56 13.69
C MET A 220 -25.68 3.21 12.30
N HIS A 221 -24.46 3.51 11.86
CA HIS A 221 -24.17 4.13 10.57
C HIS A 221 -23.84 3.12 9.45
N GLY A 222 -24.06 1.82 9.71
CA GLY A 222 -23.90 0.76 8.73
C GLY A 222 -22.43 0.45 8.37
N TRP A 223 -21.50 0.78 9.26
CA TRP A 223 -20.11 0.32 9.11
C TRP A 223 -19.95 -1.11 9.61
N SER A 224 -18.97 -1.81 9.08
CA SER A 224 -18.55 -3.10 9.66
C SER A 224 -17.92 -2.88 11.03
N THR A 225 -18.19 -3.79 11.99
CA THR A 225 -17.67 -3.70 13.37
C THR A 225 -16.42 -4.52 13.62
N LYS A 226 -15.95 -5.28 12.62
CA LYS A 226 -14.72 -6.09 12.70
C LYS A 226 -13.78 -5.74 11.56
N PHE A 227 -12.53 -5.46 11.88
CA PHE A 227 -11.53 -4.98 10.91
C PHE A 227 -12.06 -3.78 10.12
N SER A 228 -12.81 -2.93 10.81
CA SER A 228 -13.61 -1.87 10.21
C SER A 228 -12.74 -0.87 9.46
N ALA A 229 -11.70 -0.34 10.12
CA ALA A 229 -10.78 0.61 9.53
C ALA A 229 -9.98 0.03 8.37
N TYR A 230 -9.56 -1.23 8.46
CA TYR A 230 -8.87 -1.90 7.37
C TYR A 230 -9.78 -2.05 6.14
N LYS A 231 -11.03 -2.48 6.33
CA LYS A 231 -12.01 -2.62 5.24
C LYS A 231 -12.27 -1.29 4.55
N VAL A 232 -12.57 -0.26 5.34
CA VAL A 232 -12.87 1.08 4.82
C VAL A 232 -11.67 1.68 4.11
N ALA A 233 -10.46 1.59 4.69
CA ALA A 233 -9.24 2.11 4.06
C ALA A 233 -8.91 1.40 2.74
N LYS A 234 -9.08 0.05 2.67
CA LYS A 234 -8.85 -0.70 1.44
C LYS A 234 -9.93 -0.44 0.38
N ALA A 235 -11.18 -0.24 0.78
CA ALA A 235 -12.25 0.17 -0.14
C ALA A 235 -11.99 1.57 -0.70
N ALA A 236 -11.60 2.53 0.14
CA ALA A 236 -11.22 3.88 -0.27
C ALA A 236 -10.00 3.88 -1.21
N MET A 237 -8.97 3.07 -0.92
CA MET A 237 -7.81 2.91 -1.81
C MET A 237 -8.22 2.34 -3.19
N ASN A 238 -9.15 1.38 -3.23
CA ASN A 238 -9.69 0.87 -4.49
C ASN A 238 -10.46 1.94 -5.26
N ALA A 239 -11.25 2.76 -4.56
CA ALA A 239 -11.95 3.88 -5.16
C ALA A 239 -10.99 4.95 -5.68
N TYR A 240 -9.96 5.32 -4.92
CA TYR A 240 -8.90 6.23 -5.34
C TYR A 240 -8.16 5.72 -6.60
N SER A 241 -7.90 4.41 -6.66
CA SER A 241 -7.30 3.81 -7.86
C SER A 241 -8.15 4.03 -9.12
N ARG A 242 -9.48 4.03 -8.99
CA ARG A 242 -10.40 4.32 -10.11
C ARG A 242 -10.41 5.80 -10.48
N ILE A 243 -10.37 6.69 -9.49
CA ILE A 243 -10.24 8.15 -9.71
C ILE A 243 -8.94 8.44 -10.48
N LEU A 244 -7.84 7.84 -10.07
CA LEU A 244 -6.55 7.94 -10.77
C LEU A 244 -6.64 7.48 -12.23
N ALA A 245 -7.29 6.32 -12.47
CA ALA A 245 -7.44 5.75 -13.82
C ALA A 245 -8.19 6.67 -14.78
N GLN A 246 -9.07 7.52 -14.26
CA GLN A 246 -9.84 8.49 -15.05
C GLN A 246 -9.12 9.83 -15.23
N GLY A 247 -7.91 9.99 -14.71
CA GLY A 247 -7.17 11.26 -14.77
C GLY A 247 -7.78 12.39 -13.93
N ARG A 248 -8.62 12.04 -12.92
CA ARG A 248 -9.37 13.01 -12.11
C ARG A 248 -8.69 13.34 -10.76
N ALA A 249 -7.56 12.75 -10.45
CA ALA A 249 -6.82 13.09 -9.23
C ALA A 249 -6.31 14.53 -9.33
N GLY A 250 -6.63 15.37 -8.36
CA GLY A 250 -6.61 16.84 -8.44
C GLY A 250 -5.27 17.54 -8.69
N LYS A 251 -4.17 16.80 -8.80
CA LYS A 251 -2.84 17.32 -9.16
C LYS A 251 -2.28 16.69 -10.44
N ILE A 252 -3.06 15.88 -11.14
CA ILE A 252 -2.61 15.14 -12.30
C ILE A 252 -2.99 15.92 -13.56
N GLN A 253 -2.05 16.64 -14.14
CA GLN A 253 -2.18 17.21 -15.48
C GLN A 253 -1.54 16.23 -16.48
N GLY A 254 -2.36 15.53 -17.26
CA GLY A 254 -1.92 14.60 -18.30
C GLY A 254 -2.45 13.17 -18.15
N PRO A 255 -2.22 12.29 -19.14
CA PRO A 255 -2.67 10.91 -19.07
C PRO A 255 -1.98 10.17 -17.91
N VAL A 256 -2.78 9.63 -16.99
CA VAL A 256 -2.28 8.80 -15.90
C VAL A 256 -1.90 7.43 -16.45
N PRO A 257 -0.73 6.89 -16.04
CA PRO A 257 -0.40 5.51 -16.37
C PRO A 257 -1.50 4.57 -15.91
N ASN A 258 -1.95 3.69 -16.80
CA ASN A 258 -3.09 2.80 -16.55
C ASN A 258 -2.93 1.99 -15.26
N PRO A 259 -3.69 2.28 -14.17
CA PRO A 259 -3.58 1.53 -12.94
C PRO A 259 -4.13 0.13 -13.16
N LYS A 260 -3.28 -0.87 -13.10
CA LYS A 260 -3.71 -2.26 -13.05
C LYS A 260 -4.03 -2.60 -11.60
N ILE A 261 -5.30 -2.80 -11.30
CA ILE A 261 -5.74 -3.37 -10.03
C ILE A 261 -5.47 -4.88 -10.13
N ALA A 262 -4.48 -5.38 -9.37
CA ALA A 262 -4.33 -6.81 -9.18
C ALA A 262 -5.54 -7.31 -8.36
N ARG A 263 -6.35 -8.15 -8.98
CA ARG A 263 -7.49 -8.83 -8.34
C ARG A 263 -7.02 -10.05 -7.57
#